data_e218fecaa2faaaa1f99368a832f55a8b
#
_entry.id   e218fecaa2faaaa1f99368a832f55a8b
#
_cell.length_a   1.000
_cell.length_b   1.000
_cell.length_c   1.000
_cell.angle_alpha   90.00
_cell.angle_beta   90.00
_cell.angle_gamma   90.00
#
_symmetry.space_group_name_H-M   'P 1'
#
loop_
_entity.id
_entity.type
_entity.pdbx_description
1 polymer ?
#
loop_
_entity_poly.entity_id
_entity_poly.type
_entity_poly.pdbx_seq_one_letter_code
_entity_poly.pdbx_strand_id
1 'polypeptide(L)'
;AMRTQFTDVSKIAEGLVLNSYNSIFSGYNEIQNAISHNLNLNYFSFNLFNYTNVYARLSYNKSIDQIRNLTTFESVVATSSPFNSAFADENFSANGRFQRQFGKLRASLKGGFNYSKFNQFIQDTDTPSLSESYSQSYGATIRTSFKQAPNVELGYNYSFSENILGSINSTSNTKAPFIDIDALILKSFTFRTKYTNNTFSDDR
;
A
#
# COMPACT_ATOMS: atom_id res chain seq x y z
N ALA A 1 -9.66 16.83 -3.33
CA ALA A 1 -9.06 17.77 -4.30
C ALA A 1 -9.02 17.13 -5.68
N MET A 2 -9.31 17.90 -6.70
CA MET A 2 -9.08 17.53 -8.10
C MET A 2 -7.72 18.04 -8.51
N ARG A 3 -6.93 17.25 -9.21
CA ARG A 3 -5.64 17.62 -9.77
C ARG A 3 -5.61 17.30 -11.25
N THR A 4 -5.10 18.25 -12.04
CA THR A 4 -4.83 18.05 -13.46
C THR A 4 -3.33 17.94 -13.62
N GLN A 5 -2.87 16.90 -14.28
CA GLN A 5 -1.47 16.74 -14.66
C GLN A 5 -1.33 17.14 -16.13
N PHE A 6 -0.58 18.20 -16.38
CA PHE A 6 -0.26 18.62 -17.74
C PHE A 6 0.68 17.63 -18.40
N THR A 7 0.44 17.41 -19.67
CA THR A 7 1.28 16.52 -20.47
C THR A 7 2.62 17.16 -20.74
N ASP A 8 3.69 16.40 -20.63
CA ASP A 8 5.03 16.84 -21.02
C ASP A 8 5.10 17.05 -22.54
N VAL A 9 5.72 18.14 -22.95
CA VAL A 9 5.91 18.49 -24.37
C VAL A 9 6.62 17.38 -25.14
N SER A 10 7.54 16.65 -24.51
CA SER A 10 8.23 15.51 -25.12
C SER A 10 7.29 14.36 -25.51
N LYS A 11 6.14 14.23 -24.87
CA LYS A 11 5.13 13.21 -25.16
C LYS A 11 4.18 13.62 -26.28
N ILE A 12 4.02 14.92 -26.51
CA ILE A 12 3.12 15.47 -27.53
C ILE A 12 3.86 15.68 -28.86
N ALA A 13 5.18 15.92 -28.79
CA ALA A 13 5.97 16.18 -29.98
C ALA A 13 5.96 14.95 -30.91
N GLU A 14 5.38 15.12 -32.09
CA GLU A 14 5.44 14.10 -33.14
C GLU A 14 6.88 13.88 -33.57
N GLY A 15 7.29 12.62 -33.60
CA GLY A 15 8.62 12.23 -34.01
C GLY A 15 9.11 10.98 -33.30
N LEU A 16 10.12 10.37 -33.88
CA LEU A 16 10.79 9.22 -33.29
C LEU A 16 12.02 9.68 -32.52
N VAL A 17 12.09 9.34 -31.27
CA VAL A 17 13.23 9.62 -30.39
C VAL A 17 13.92 8.30 -30.06
N LEU A 18 15.18 8.18 -30.41
CA LEU A 18 15.99 7.02 -30.06
C LEU A 18 16.45 7.15 -28.61
N ASN A 19 15.86 6.37 -27.71
CA ASN A 19 16.25 6.35 -26.29
C ASN A 19 17.49 5.48 -26.03
N SER A 20 17.63 4.39 -26.80
CA SER A 20 18.79 3.50 -26.77
C SER A 20 18.88 2.75 -28.12
N TYR A 21 19.92 1.94 -28.31
CA TYR A 21 20.13 1.19 -29.56
C TYR A 21 18.95 0.29 -29.97
N ASN A 22 18.10 -0.09 -29.04
CA ASN A 22 16.93 -0.96 -29.25
C ASN A 22 15.62 -0.40 -28.70
N SER A 23 15.56 0.90 -28.36
CA SER A 23 14.38 1.52 -27.78
C SER A 23 14.07 2.85 -28.45
N ILE A 24 12.91 2.93 -29.06
CA ILE A 24 12.40 4.11 -29.76
C ILE A 24 11.17 4.62 -28.99
N PHE A 25 11.08 5.93 -28.83
CA PHE A 25 9.90 6.59 -28.34
C PHE A 25 9.24 7.37 -29.47
N SER A 26 7.92 7.21 -29.61
CA SER A 26 7.09 7.95 -30.56
C SER A 26 6.08 8.77 -29.79
N GLY A 27 6.17 10.10 -29.85
CA GLY A 27 5.17 10.98 -29.28
C GLY A 27 3.84 10.94 -30.03
N TYR A 28 2.76 11.39 -29.35
CA TYR A 28 1.41 11.41 -29.92
C TYR A 28 0.71 12.73 -29.55
N ASN A 29 0.27 13.48 -30.56
CA ASN A 29 -0.23 14.85 -30.39
C ASN A 29 -1.64 14.95 -29.81
N GLU A 30 -2.43 13.87 -29.80
CA GLU A 30 -3.78 13.84 -29.27
C GLU A 30 -3.87 13.53 -27.77
N ILE A 31 -2.72 13.52 -27.07
CA ILE A 31 -2.67 13.27 -25.63
C ILE A 31 -3.40 14.37 -24.86
N GLN A 32 -4.38 13.97 -24.07
CA GLN A 32 -5.13 14.83 -23.16
C GLN A 32 -4.49 14.85 -21.76
N ASN A 33 -4.79 15.90 -21.00
CA ASN A 33 -4.31 16.01 -19.63
C ASN A 33 -4.97 14.96 -18.73
N ALA A 34 -4.17 14.29 -17.90
CA ALA A 34 -4.68 13.35 -16.91
C ALA A 34 -5.39 14.08 -15.76
N ILE A 35 -6.49 13.50 -15.30
CA ILE A 35 -7.30 14.02 -14.19
C ILE A 35 -7.27 13.04 -13.03
N SER A 36 -7.08 13.53 -11.82
CA SER A 36 -7.16 12.73 -10.62
C SER A 36 -8.01 13.38 -9.53
N HIS A 37 -8.76 12.55 -8.83
CA HIS A 37 -9.54 12.92 -7.66
C HIS A 37 -8.86 12.36 -6.42
N ASN A 38 -8.53 13.22 -5.46
CA ASN A 38 -7.85 12.83 -4.23
C ASN A 38 -8.66 13.26 -3.01
N LEU A 39 -8.95 12.31 -2.13
CA LEU A 39 -9.54 12.55 -0.83
C LEU A 39 -8.59 12.02 0.24
N ASN A 40 -8.23 12.87 1.20
CA ASN A 40 -7.42 12.46 2.35
C ASN A 40 -8.07 13.01 3.62
N LEU A 41 -8.34 12.10 4.55
CA LEU A 41 -8.85 12.42 5.87
C LEU A 41 -7.84 11.90 6.90
N ASN A 42 -7.49 12.74 7.87
CA ASN A 42 -6.62 12.36 8.97
C ASN A 42 -7.29 12.79 10.27
N TYR A 43 -7.35 11.88 11.20
CA TYR A 43 -7.84 12.13 12.56
C TYR A 43 -6.76 11.76 13.55
N PHE A 44 -6.50 12.64 14.46
CA PHE A 44 -5.59 12.40 15.58
C PHE A 44 -6.21 12.96 16.86
N SER A 45 -6.19 12.15 17.91
CA SER A 45 -6.64 12.56 19.25
C SER A 45 -5.71 11.96 20.29
N PHE A 46 -5.32 12.79 21.25
CA PHE A 46 -4.50 12.38 22.38
C PHE A 46 -5.07 12.92 23.68
N ASN A 47 -5.26 12.05 24.67
CA ASN A 47 -5.72 12.40 26.01
C ASN A 47 -4.62 12.08 27.03
N LEU A 48 -4.11 13.12 27.70
CA LEU A 48 -3.03 13.03 28.68
C LEU A 48 -3.44 12.32 29.97
N PHE A 49 -4.72 12.41 30.37
CA PHE A 49 -5.17 11.87 31.66
C PHE A 49 -5.20 10.34 31.69
N ASN A 50 -5.55 9.72 30.58
CA ASN A 50 -5.65 8.26 30.46
C ASN A 50 -4.73 7.69 29.39
N TYR A 51 -3.83 8.51 28.84
CA TYR A 51 -2.90 8.15 27.76
C TYR A 51 -3.59 7.44 26.59
N THR A 52 -4.79 7.94 26.24
CA THR A 52 -5.49 7.45 25.06
C THR A 52 -4.94 8.17 23.84
N ASN A 53 -4.52 7.40 22.87
CA ASN A 53 -4.06 7.86 21.56
C ASN A 53 -4.91 7.21 20.49
N VAL A 54 -5.51 8.02 19.63
CA VAL A 54 -6.30 7.58 18.48
C VAL A 54 -5.71 8.22 17.24
N TYR A 55 -5.41 7.41 16.27
CA TYR A 55 -4.99 7.83 14.95
C TYR A 55 -5.82 7.10 13.91
N ALA A 56 -6.34 7.84 12.93
CA ALA A 56 -7.01 7.27 11.78
C ALA A 56 -6.66 8.08 10.53
N ARG A 57 -6.41 7.37 9.46
CA ARG A 57 -6.16 7.94 8.13
C ARG A 57 -6.97 7.20 7.09
N LEU A 58 -7.61 7.95 6.22
CA LEU A 58 -8.30 7.46 5.04
C LEU A 58 -7.78 8.23 3.83
N SER A 59 -7.44 7.51 2.78
CA SER A 59 -6.98 8.07 1.52
C SER A 59 -7.71 7.37 0.37
N TYR A 60 -8.27 8.15 -0.53
CA TYR A 60 -8.84 7.66 -1.77
C TYR A 60 -8.26 8.46 -2.93
N ASN A 61 -7.81 7.76 -3.94
CA ASN A 61 -7.34 8.34 -5.19
C ASN A 61 -7.99 7.61 -6.36
N LYS A 62 -8.57 8.38 -7.27
CA LYS A 62 -9.08 7.89 -8.55
C LYS A 62 -8.47 8.72 -9.66
N SER A 63 -7.79 8.06 -10.58
CA SER A 63 -7.16 8.69 -11.74
C SER A 63 -7.95 8.33 -13.00
N ILE A 64 -8.34 9.37 -13.75
CA ILE A 64 -9.14 9.26 -14.99
C ILE A 64 -8.26 9.80 -16.12
N ASP A 65 -8.39 9.23 -17.29
CA ASP A 65 -7.65 9.66 -18.50
C ASP A 65 -6.13 9.68 -18.29
N GLN A 66 -5.60 8.65 -17.63
CA GLN A 66 -4.17 8.56 -17.39
C GLN A 66 -3.39 8.41 -18.68
N ILE A 67 -2.26 9.12 -18.75
CA ILE A 67 -1.30 8.94 -19.82
C ILE A 67 -0.47 7.70 -19.53
N ARG A 68 -0.60 6.71 -20.38
CA ARG A 68 0.16 5.45 -20.31
C ARG A 68 1.02 5.28 -21.57
N ASN A 69 2.00 4.43 -21.48
CA ASN A 69 2.81 4.06 -22.65
C ASN A 69 2.44 2.65 -23.08
N LEU A 70 2.12 2.52 -24.36
CA LEU A 70 2.05 1.23 -25.02
C LEU A 70 3.43 0.93 -25.60
N THR A 71 4.00 -0.21 -25.26
CA THR A 71 5.28 -0.65 -25.81
C THR A 71 5.04 -1.86 -26.69
N THR A 72 5.39 -1.74 -27.95
CA THR A 72 5.37 -2.83 -28.93
C THR A 72 6.79 -3.28 -29.22
N PHE A 73 6.98 -4.56 -29.45
CA PHE A 73 8.27 -5.14 -29.81
C PHE A 73 8.21 -5.64 -31.24
N GLU A 74 9.10 -5.13 -32.06
CA GLU A 74 9.36 -5.65 -33.40
C GLU A 74 10.77 -6.26 -33.40
N SER A 75 10.84 -7.58 -33.29
CA SER A 75 12.10 -8.30 -33.12
C SER A 75 12.84 -7.86 -31.86
N VAL A 76 13.98 -7.16 -31.99
CA VAL A 76 14.79 -6.66 -30.87
C VAL A 76 14.57 -5.17 -30.56
N VAL A 77 13.70 -4.51 -31.31
CA VAL A 77 13.41 -3.08 -31.12
C VAL A 77 12.10 -2.89 -30.38
N ALA A 78 12.16 -2.15 -29.28
CA ALA A 78 11.00 -1.73 -28.51
C ALA A 78 10.57 -0.32 -28.93
N THR A 79 9.33 -0.16 -29.39
CA THR A 79 8.72 1.13 -29.68
C THR A 79 7.71 1.45 -28.60
N SER A 80 7.87 2.58 -27.91
CA SER A 80 6.97 3.06 -26.88
C SER A 80 6.24 4.30 -27.35
N SER A 81 4.91 4.30 -27.23
CA SER A 81 4.03 5.41 -27.59
C SER A 81 3.07 5.74 -26.45
N PRO A 82 2.90 7.00 -26.08
CA PRO A 82 1.96 7.41 -25.05
C PRO A 82 0.53 7.41 -25.61
N PHE A 83 -0.44 7.10 -24.75
CA PHE A 83 -1.87 7.21 -25.05
C PHE A 83 -2.66 7.55 -23.78
N ASN A 84 -3.87 8.11 -23.94
CA ASN A 84 -4.79 8.27 -22.84
C ASN A 84 -5.59 6.98 -22.61
N SER A 85 -5.47 6.44 -21.41
CA SER A 85 -6.24 5.28 -21.00
C SER A 85 -7.65 5.70 -20.58
N ALA A 86 -8.68 5.16 -21.21
CA ALA A 86 -10.09 5.36 -20.81
C ALA A 86 -10.43 4.66 -19.48
N PHE A 87 -9.52 3.85 -18.94
CA PHE A 87 -9.75 3.09 -17.71
C PHE A 87 -9.23 3.87 -16.51
N ALA A 88 -10.07 3.97 -15.49
CA ALA A 88 -9.69 4.62 -14.24
C ALA A 88 -8.89 3.67 -13.34
N ASP A 89 -7.81 4.17 -12.76
CA ASP A 89 -7.13 3.52 -11.64
C ASP A 89 -7.70 4.03 -10.33
N GLU A 90 -7.92 3.13 -9.39
CA GLU A 90 -8.46 3.45 -8.09
C GLU A 90 -7.59 2.88 -6.99
N ASN A 91 -7.32 3.71 -5.98
CA ASN A 91 -6.62 3.31 -4.77
C ASN A 91 -7.40 3.82 -3.56
N PHE A 92 -7.69 2.92 -2.65
CA PHE A 92 -8.29 3.24 -1.37
C PHE A 92 -7.42 2.67 -0.25
N SER A 93 -7.10 3.47 0.74
CA SER A 93 -6.42 3.01 1.95
C SER A 93 -7.08 3.59 3.18
N ALA A 94 -7.29 2.75 4.17
CA ALA A 94 -7.75 3.14 5.49
C ALA A 94 -6.88 2.46 6.53
N ASN A 95 -6.33 3.24 7.46
CA ASN A 95 -5.56 2.68 8.56
C ASN A 95 -5.86 3.44 9.85
N GLY A 96 -5.81 2.72 10.95
CA GLY A 96 -6.09 3.28 12.24
C GLY A 96 -5.35 2.56 13.36
N ARG A 97 -5.15 3.31 14.43
CA ARG A 97 -4.59 2.80 15.68
C ARG A 97 -5.32 3.44 16.85
N PHE A 98 -5.72 2.59 17.78
CA PHE A 98 -6.22 2.98 19.08
C PHE A 98 -5.29 2.42 20.14
N GLN A 99 -4.89 3.24 21.10
CA GLN A 99 -4.07 2.85 22.23
C GLN A 99 -4.57 3.52 23.49
N ARG A 100 -4.67 2.77 24.58
CA ARG A 100 -5.07 3.32 25.89
C ARG A 100 -4.31 2.61 27.01
N GLN A 101 -3.99 3.39 28.03
CA GLN A 101 -3.38 2.88 29.25
C GLN A 101 -4.43 2.73 30.35
N PHE A 102 -4.44 1.57 30.98
CA PHE A 102 -5.26 1.22 32.13
C PHE A 102 -4.35 0.90 33.31
N GLY A 103 -4.01 1.90 34.10
CA GLY A 103 -3.05 1.76 35.19
C GLY A 103 -1.67 1.31 34.68
N LYS A 104 -1.30 0.07 34.98
CA LYS A 104 -0.03 -0.55 34.54
C LYS A 104 -0.15 -1.38 33.27
N LEU A 105 -1.32 -1.43 32.65
CA LEU A 105 -1.56 -2.13 31.41
C LEU A 105 -1.78 -1.13 30.28
N ARG A 106 -1.21 -1.41 29.11
CA ARG A 106 -1.43 -0.66 27.88
C ARG A 106 -2.02 -1.60 26.85
N ALA A 107 -3.20 -1.28 26.37
CA ALA A 107 -3.84 -1.98 25.26
C ALA A 107 -3.70 -1.17 23.98
N SER A 108 -3.46 -1.83 22.86
CA SER A 108 -3.39 -1.21 21.55
C SER A 108 -4.08 -2.10 20.51
N LEU A 109 -4.88 -1.45 19.67
CA LEU A 109 -5.49 -2.06 18.49
C LEU A 109 -5.02 -1.29 17.27
N LYS A 110 -4.71 -1.98 16.19
CA LYS A 110 -4.41 -1.39 14.89
C LYS A 110 -5.16 -2.14 13.79
N GLY A 111 -5.54 -1.43 12.76
CA GLY A 111 -6.17 -1.99 11.59
C GLY A 111 -5.74 -1.24 10.34
N GLY A 112 -5.66 -1.95 9.24
CA GLY A 112 -5.37 -1.40 7.94
C GLY A 112 -6.15 -2.14 6.87
N PHE A 113 -6.60 -1.39 5.87
CA PHE A 113 -7.24 -1.88 4.66
C PHE A 113 -6.68 -1.13 3.48
N ASN A 114 -6.29 -1.85 2.43
CA ASN A 114 -5.89 -1.27 1.16
C ASN A 114 -6.62 -1.99 0.04
N TYR A 115 -7.06 -1.22 -0.92
CA TYR A 115 -7.62 -1.68 -2.17
C TYR A 115 -6.94 -0.92 -3.30
N SER A 116 -6.50 -1.62 -4.32
CA SER A 116 -6.02 -1.03 -5.55
C SER A 116 -6.60 -1.74 -6.75
N LYS A 117 -6.95 -0.96 -7.74
CA LYS A 117 -7.48 -1.40 -9.01
C LYS A 117 -6.74 -0.65 -10.12
N PHE A 118 -6.17 -1.37 -11.05
CA PHE A 118 -5.54 -0.79 -12.22
C PHE A 118 -5.64 -1.73 -13.42
N ASN A 119 -5.59 -1.15 -14.61
CA ASN A 119 -5.65 -1.90 -15.85
C ASN A 119 -4.24 -2.04 -16.42
N GLN A 120 -3.81 -3.27 -16.66
CA GLN A 120 -2.56 -3.57 -17.34
C GLN A 120 -2.83 -3.80 -18.82
N PHE A 121 -2.07 -3.12 -19.67
CA PHE A 121 -2.07 -3.38 -21.10
C PHE A 121 -0.97 -4.40 -21.40
N ILE A 122 -1.39 -5.62 -21.71
CA ILE A 122 -0.48 -6.69 -22.09
C ILE A 122 -0.35 -6.63 -23.61
N GLN A 123 0.86 -6.68 -24.09
CA GLN A 123 1.17 -6.78 -25.52
C GLN A 123 0.42 -8.00 -26.11
N ASP A 124 -0.14 -7.85 -27.28
CA ASP A 124 -0.92 -8.85 -28.03
C ASP A 124 -2.43 -8.97 -27.68
N THR A 125 -2.94 -8.24 -26.71
CA THR A 125 -4.37 -8.18 -26.47
C THR A 125 -4.86 -6.74 -26.53
N ASP A 126 -5.81 -6.44 -27.41
CA ASP A 126 -6.49 -5.11 -27.45
C ASP A 126 -7.33 -4.84 -26.21
N THR A 127 -7.45 -5.82 -25.31
CA THR A 127 -8.21 -5.70 -24.07
C THR A 127 -7.26 -5.64 -22.87
N PRO A 128 -7.39 -4.61 -22.02
CA PRO A 128 -6.58 -4.51 -20.82
C PRO A 128 -6.93 -5.63 -19.83
N SER A 129 -5.92 -6.18 -19.19
CA SER A 129 -6.11 -7.08 -18.07
C SER A 129 -6.34 -6.28 -16.79
N LEU A 130 -7.45 -6.53 -16.12
CA LEU A 130 -7.77 -5.90 -14.84
C LEU A 130 -6.94 -6.54 -13.73
N SER A 131 -6.25 -5.71 -12.97
CA SER A 131 -5.56 -6.11 -11.75
C SER A 131 -6.24 -5.47 -10.55
N GLU A 132 -6.68 -6.29 -9.62
CA GLU A 132 -7.26 -5.86 -8.35
C GLU A 132 -6.48 -6.47 -7.19
N SER A 133 -6.20 -5.68 -6.19
CA SER A 133 -5.50 -6.12 -4.98
C SER A 133 -6.23 -5.63 -3.75
N TYR A 134 -6.50 -6.54 -2.83
CA TYR A 134 -7.07 -6.28 -1.52
C TYR A 134 -6.07 -6.69 -0.46
N SER A 135 -5.85 -5.87 0.54
CA SER A 135 -5.10 -6.27 1.72
C SER A 135 -5.75 -5.75 2.99
N GLN A 136 -5.76 -6.58 4.01
CA GLN A 136 -6.28 -6.28 5.34
C GLN A 136 -5.24 -6.67 6.37
N SER A 137 -5.09 -5.85 7.39
CA SER A 137 -4.21 -6.14 8.51
C SER A 137 -4.84 -5.72 9.82
N TYR A 138 -4.76 -6.58 10.82
CA TYR A 138 -5.27 -6.32 12.16
C TYR A 138 -4.20 -6.69 13.17
N GLY A 139 -4.12 -5.92 14.23
CA GLY A 139 -3.21 -6.24 15.32
C GLY A 139 -3.79 -5.79 16.65
N ALA A 140 -3.64 -6.63 17.65
CA ALA A 140 -3.98 -6.34 19.02
C ALA A 140 -2.77 -6.62 19.90
N THR A 141 -2.48 -5.74 20.86
CA THR A 141 -1.42 -5.93 21.83
C THR A 141 -1.85 -5.51 23.22
N ILE A 142 -1.38 -6.24 24.21
CA ILE A 142 -1.47 -5.87 25.62
C ILE A 142 -0.07 -5.91 26.20
N ARG A 143 0.36 -4.80 26.79
CA ARG A 143 1.69 -4.66 27.39
C ARG A 143 1.58 -4.18 28.84
N THR A 144 2.39 -4.75 29.71
CA THR A 144 2.62 -4.19 31.04
C THR A 144 3.52 -2.97 30.97
N SER A 145 3.37 -2.03 31.91
CA SER A 145 4.16 -0.79 31.95
C SER A 145 4.63 -0.53 33.37
N PHE A 146 5.62 -1.30 33.80
CA PHE A 146 6.28 -1.16 35.11
C PHE A 146 7.57 -0.35 34.97
N LYS A 147 7.93 0.43 35.98
CA LYS A 147 9.16 1.22 35.97
C LYS A 147 10.43 0.41 36.30
N GLN A 148 10.30 -0.59 37.17
CA GLN A 148 11.42 -1.34 37.72
C GLN A 148 11.27 -2.87 37.69
N ALA A 149 10.24 -3.36 37.07
CA ALA A 149 9.95 -4.78 36.87
C ALA A 149 9.95 -5.14 35.41
N PRO A 150 10.10 -6.40 35.04
CA PRO A 150 9.98 -6.85 33.67
C PRO A 150 8.64 -6.41 33.06
N ASN A 151 8.70 -5.94 31.83
CA ASN A 151 7.51 -5.67 31.03
C ASN A 151 7.30 -6.79 30.02
N VAL A 152 6.08 -7.21 29.89
CA VAL A 152 5.67 -8.25 28.96
C VAL A 152 4.64 -7.68 28.01
N GLU A 153 4.85 -7.89 26.72
CA GLU A 153 3.90 -7.57 25.66
C GLU A 153 3.43 -8.86 24.99
N LEU A 154 2.15 -9.07 24.99
CA LEU A 154 1.49 -10.11 24.24
C LEU A 154 0.76 -9.48 23.07
N GLY A 155 0.92 -10.05 21.90
CA GLY A 155 0.25 -9.52 20.73
C GLY A 155 -0.10 -10.58 19.69
N TYR A 156 -1.02 -10.18 18.85
CA TYR A 156 -1.47 -10.96 17.71
C TYR A 156 -1.57 -10.04 16.49
N ASN A 157 -0.95 -10.46 15.40
CA ASN A 157 -1.11 -9.80 14.11
C ASN A 157 -1.73 -10.79 13.13
N TYR A 158 -2.65 -10.28 12.34
CA TYR A 158 -3.27 -10.97 11.23
C TYR A 158 -3.15 -10.12 9.98
N SER A 159 -2.79 -10.72 8.86
CA SER A 159 -2.85 -10.08 7.56
C SER A 159 -3.45 -11.04 6.54
N PHE A 160 -4.23 -10.48 5.66
CA PHE A 160 -4.83 -11.15 4.51
C PHE A 160 -4.58 -10.30 3.27
N SER A 161 -4.22 -10.94 2.19
CA SER A 161 -4.13 -10.29 0.88
C SER A 161 -4.74 -11.18 -0.20
N GLU A 162 -5.40 -10.55 -1.14
CA GLU A 162 -5.96 -11.18 -2.32
C GLU A 162 -5.55 -10.35 -3.54
N ASN A 163 -5.02 -11.02 -4.54
CA ASN A 163 -4.61 -10.41 -5.79
C ASN A 163 -5.29 -11.13 -6.94
N ILE A 164 -6.00 -10.36 -7.75
CA ILE A 164 -6.75 -10.84 -8.91
C ILE A 164 -6.10 -10.22 -10.14
N LEU A 165 -5.65 -11.05 -11.06
CA LEU A 165 -5.11 -10.62 -12.35
C LEU A 165 -5.83 -11.37 -13.46
N GLY A 166 -6.78 -10.70 -14.10
CA GLY A 166 -7.65 -11.34 -15.09
C GLY A 166 -8.44 -12.51 -14.48
N SER A 167 -8.13 -13.72 -14.87
CA SER A 167 -8.74 -14.95 -14.34
C SER A 167 -7.94 -15.62 -13.21
N ILE A 168 -6.76 -15.09 -12.89
CA ILE A 168 -5.89 -15.64 -11.84
C ILE A 168 -6.22 -14.96 -10.52
N ASN A 169 -6.55 -15.73 -9.51
CA ASN A 169 -6.75 -15.26 -8.15
C ASN A 169 -5.71 -15.91 -7.22
N SER A 170 -5.05 -15.11 -6.42
CA SER A 170 -4.10 -15.57 -5.42
C SER A 170 -4.43 -14.94 -4.07
N THR A 171 -4.62 -15.78 -3.07
CA THR A 171 -4.88 -15.35 -1.70
C THR A 171 -3.76 -15.76 -0.77
N SER A 172 -3.43 -14.92 0.17
CA SER A 172 -2.42 -15.20 1.19
C SER A 172 -2.90 -14.69 2.55
N ASN A 173 -2.73 -15.48 3.58
CA ASN A 173 -2.96 -15.03 4.93
C ASN A 173 -1.81 -15.38 5.87
N THR A 174 -1.59 -14.51 6.84
CA THR A 174 -0.56 -14.68 7.85
C THR A 174 -1.14 -14.43 9.22
N LYS A 175 -0.87 -15.36 10.14
CA LYS A 175 -1.21 -15.25 11.56
C LYS A 175 0.10 -15.22 12.35
N ALA A 176 0.29 -14.22 13.18
CA ALA A 176 1.54 -14.00 13.90
C ALA A 176 1.29 -13.60 15.36
N PRO A 177 0.98 -14.56 16.25
CA PRO A 177 1.06 -14.32 17.68
C PRO A 177 2.51 -14.08 18.11
N PHE A 178 2.70 -13.20 19.08
CA PHE A 178 4.03 -12.93 19.62
C PHE A 178 4.00 -12.60 21.10
N ILE A 179 5.14 -12.82 21.74
CA ILE A 179 5.46 -12.38 23.07
C ILE A 179 6.80 -11.63 23.04
N ASP A 180 6.84 -10.47 23.68
CA ASP A 180 8.03 -9.64 23.86
C ASP A 180 8.23 -9.37 25.34
N ILE A 181 9.43 -9.60 25.86
CA ILE A 181 9.77 -9.42 27.26
C ILE A 181 10.95 -8.46 27.35
N ASP A 182 10.76 -7.37 28.07
CA ASP A 182 11.77 -6.37 28.40
C ASP A 182 12.05 -6.42 29.91
N ALA A 183 13.27 -6.67 30.31
CA ALA A 183 13.66 -6.66 31.70
C ALA A 183 14.93 -5.82 31.95
N LEU A 184 14.89 -4.97 32.96
CA LEU A 184 16.08 -4.27 33.45
C LEU A 184 16.67 -5.11 34.60
N ILE A 185 17.82 -5.73 34.38
CA ILE A 185 18.50 -6.57 35.33
C ILE A 185 19.61 -5.78 36.02
N LEU A 186 19.68 -5.85 37.35
CA LEU A 186 20.71 -5.19 38.17
C LEU A 186 20.86 -3.68 37.95
N LYS A 187 19.79 -3.00 37.53
CA LYS A 187 19.72 -1.56 37.17
C LYS A 187 20.67 -1.11 36.06
N SER A 188 21.42 -2.00 35.45
CA SER A 188 22.43 -1.69 34.43
C SER A 188 22.30 -2.49 33.14
N PHE A 189 21.69 -3.67 33.20
CA PHE A 189 21.59 -4.54 32.04
C PHE A 189 20.12 -4.60 31.58
N THR A 190 19.89 -4.30 30.32
CA THR A 190 18.59 -4.49 29.67
C THR A 190 18.60 -5.83 28.97
N PHE A 191 17.72 -6.72 29.36
CA PHE A 191 17.43 -7.98 28.67
C PHE A 191 16.15 -7.78 27.85
N ARG A 192 16.21 -8.13 26.57
CA ARG A 192 15.06 -8.11 25.69
C ARG A 192 15.02 -9.41 24.89
N THR A 193 13.86 -10.04 24.85
CA THR A 193 13.61 -11.20 24.01
C THR A 193 12.24 -11.11 23.38
N LYS A 194 12.17 -11.50 22.11
CA LYS A 194 10.92 -11.56 21.37
C LYS A 194 10.79 -12.91 20.68
N TYR A 195 9.67 -13.55 20.90
CA TYR A 195 9.27 -14.76 20.19
C TYR A 195 8.05 -14.47 19.34
N THR A 196 8.09 -14.86 18.06
CA THR A 196 6.97 -14.73 17.12
C THR A 196 6.78 -16.06 16.41
N ASN A 197 5.55 -16.54 16.36
CA ASN A 197 5.18 -17.72 15.58
C ASN A 197 4.40 -17.22 14.33
N ASN A 198 4.94 -17.49 13.15
CA ASN A 198 4.31 -17.10 11.89
C ASN A 198 3.71 -18.33 11.21
N THR A 199 2.41 -18.29 10.99
CA THR A 199 1.69 -19.31 10.21
C THR A 199 1.22 -18.67 8.91
N PHE A 200 1.64 -19.24 7.80
CA PHE A 200 1.27 -18.82 6.45
C PHE A 200 0.31 -19.83 5.84
N SER A 201 -0.66 -19.31 5.10
CA SER A 201 -1.48 -20.10 4.19
C SER A 201 -1.60 -19.32 2.89
N ASP A 202 -1.31 -19.99 1.79
CA ASP A 202 -1.35 -19.42 0.43
C ASP A 202 -2.23 -20.34 -0.42
N ASP A 203 -3.08 -19.74 -1.24
CA ASP A 203 -3.97 -20.45 -2.16
C ASP A 203 -3.91 -19.75 -3.53
N ARG A 204 -3.72 -20.54 -4.60
CA ARG A 204 -3.49 -20.06 -5.96
C ARG A 204 -4.41 -20.72 -6.95
#